data_a3258ded8fb01ad0e1b057562d429d32
#
_entry.id   a3258ded8fb01ad0e1b057562d429d32
#
_cell.length_a   1.000
_cell.length_b   1.000
_cell.length_c   1.000
_cell.angle_alpha   90.00
_cell.angle_beta   90.00
_cell.angle_gamma   90.00
#
_symmetry.space_group_name_H-M   'P 1'
#
loop_
_entity.id
_entity.type
_entity.pdbx_description
1 polymer ?
#
loop_
_entity_poly.entity_id
_entity_poly.type
_entity_poly.pdbx_seq_one_letter_code
_entity_poly.pdbx_strand_id
1 'polypeptide(L)'
;LTIGSFHPEAREEDKKSVKKLLSLNKNFIESEVIMIADRFLQNEVEALPNFLNYLEQFKKQVILLSKSNEYETLEAPLRTQVDLKLLELFKNKGKFKLEHKEELEKIMYKKRMVDEYTDINIQLSNIAKKKKIKYLKKQDFLCDEENKICDAFTTDGYKIYYDYGHYTLKGAKYLGEKMYNMK
;
A
#
# COMPACT_ATOMS: atom_id res chain seq x y z
N LEU A 1 15.23 -1.74 -3.69
CA LEU A 1 15.04 -3.11 -4.22
C LEU A 1 13.81 -3.07 -5.11
N THR A 2 13.96 -3.25 -6.40
CA THR A 2 12.81 -3.21 -7.30
C THR A 2 12.49 -4.63 -7.78
N ILE A 3 11.24 -5.04 -7.65
CA ILE A 3 10.70 -6.30 -8.17
C ILE A 3 10.95 -6.37 -9.67
N GLY A 4 10.86 -5.24 -10.36
CA GLY A 4 11.13 -5.10 -11.79
C GLY A 4 12.49 -5.66 -12.25
N SER A 5 13.49 -5.74 -11.37
CA SER A 5 14.77 -6.40 -11.70
C SER A 5 14.64 -7.90 -11.99
N PHE A 6 13.52 -8.52 -11.68
CA PHE A 6 13.21 -9.91 -12.00
C PHE A 6 12.33 -10.07 -13.25
N HIS A 7 12.02 -8.96 -13.95
CA HIS A 7 11.34 -9.02 -15.23
C HIS A 7 12.13 -9.89 -16.23
N PRO A 8 11.49 -10.68 -17.11
CA PRO A 8 12.19 -11.51 -18.08
C PRO A 8 13.19 -10.74 -18.94
N GLU A 9 12.88 -9.50 -19.28
CA GLU A 9 13.74 -8.61 -20.10
C GLU A 9 14.74 -7.77 -19.27
N ALA A 10 14.74 -7.90 -17.92
CA ALA A 10 15.68 -7.17 -17.08
C ALA A 10 17.11 -7.68 -17.30
N ARG A 11 18.08 -6.76 -17.25
CA ARG A 11 19.49 -7.09 -17.39
C ARG A 11 19.94 -8.04 -16.29
N GLU A 12 20.79 -9.01 -16.64
CA GLU A 12 21.32 -9.97 -15.67
C GLU A 12 22.12 -9.30 -14.54
N GLU A 13 22.75 -8.16 -14.81
CA GLU A 13 23.44 -7.34 -13.81
C GLU A 13 22.50 -6.82 -12.72
N ASP A 14 21.30 -6.39 -13.10
CA ASP A 14 20.29 -5.89 -12.16
C ASP A 14 19.79 -7.03 -11.26
N LYS A 15 19.55 -8.20 -11.83
CA LYS A 15 19.19 -9.43 -11.09
C LYS A 15 20.29 -9.82 -10.09
N LYS A 16 21.54 -9.84 -10.52
CA LYS A 16 22.69 -10.18 -9.66
C LYS A 16 22.85 -9.16 -8.54
N SER A 17 22.66 -7.88 -8.80
CA SER A 17 22.75 -6.82 -7.81
C SER A 17 21.71 -6.99 -6.70
N VAL A 18 20.44 -7.26 -7.07
CA VAL A 18 19.38 -7.48 -6.09
C VAL A 18 19.62 -8.76 -5.27
N LYS A 19 20.04 -9.86 -5.93
CA LYS A 19 20.39 -11.11 -5.23
C LYS A 19 21.51 -10.89 -4.22
N LYS A 20 22.55 -10.14 -4.59
CA LYS A 20 23.66 -9.79 -3.70
C LYS A 20 23.18 -8.93 -2.53
N LEU A 21 22.35 -7.91 -2.76
CA LEU A 21 21.80 -7.07 -1.69
C LEU A 21 20.98 -7.89 -0.68
N LEU A 22 20.13 -8.80 -1.15
CA LEU A 22 19.34 -9.66 -0.27
C LEU A 22 20.24 -10.60 0.55
N SER A 23 21.27 -11.19 -0.08
CA SER A 23 22.19 -12.10 0.61
C SER A 23 23.09 -11.44 1.68
N LEU A 24 23.19 -10.10 1.64
CA LEU A 24 23.96 -9.31 2.62
C LEU A 24 23.08 -8.60 3.65
N ASN A 25 21.75 -8.57 3.44
CA ASN A 25 20.84 -7.86 4.33
C ASN A 25 20.49 -8.72 5.54
N LYS A 26 21.01 -8.32 6.70
CA LYS A 26 20.81 -9.04 7.97
C LYS A 26 19.32 -9.23 8.30
N ASN A 27 18.51 -8.18 8.14
CA ASN A 27 17.07 -8.25 8.43
C ASN A 27 16.37 -9.26 7.52
N PHE A 28 16.76 -9.32 6.23
CA PHE A 28 16.23 -10.31 5.32
C PHE A 28 16.67 -11.74 5.71
N ILE A 29 17.94 -11.93 6.08
CA ILE A 29 18.48 -13.25 6.45
C ILE A 29 17.79 -13.78 7.71
N GLU A 30 17.64 -12.96 8.71
CA GLU A 30 17.12 -13.34 10.04
C GLU A 30 15.57 -13.36 10.10
N SER A 31 14.87 -12.74 9.16
CA SER A 31 13.42 -12.74 9.17
C SER A 31 12.83 -14.12 8.86
N GLU A 32 11.74 -14.47 9.51
CA GLU A 32 10.93 -15.66 9.19
C GLU A 32 9.87 -15.35 8.14
N VAL A 33 9.45 -14.09 8.07
CA VAL A 33 8.38 -13.60 7.21
C VAL A 33 8.89 -12.50 6.30
N ILE A 34 8.57 -12.59 5.02
CA ILE A 34 8.83 -11.54 4.03
C ILE A 34 7.48 -10.91 3.64
N MET A 35 7.33 -9.62 3.89
CA MET A 35 6.16 -8.86 3.43
C MET A 35 6.53 -8.08 2.18
N ILE A 36 5.84 -8.34 1.09
CA ILE A 36 6.02 -7.66 -0.19
C ILE A 36 4.94 -6.59 -0.31
N ALA A 37 5.37 -5.33 -0.28
CA ALA A 37 4.51 -4.17 -0.42
C ALA A 37 5.17 -3.19 -1.39
N ASP A 38 4.49 -2.87 -2.46
CA ASP A 38 4.98 -1.92 -3.47
C ASP A 38 3.81 -1.12 -4.05
N ARG A 39 4.12 -0.13 -4.88
CA ARG A 39 3.14 0.57 -5.71
C ARG A 39 2.58 -0.33 -6.81
N PHE A 40 3.31 -1.34 -7.20
CA PHE A 40 2.99 -2.30 -8.26
C PHE A 40 2.58 -1.63 -9.58
N LEU A 41 3.57 -1.32 -10.37
CA LEU A 41 3.38 -1.01 -11.77
C LEU A 41 3.23 -2.31 -12.58
N GLN A 42 2.71 -2.24 -13.80
CA GLN A 42 2.43 -3.43 -14.60
C GLN A 42 3.68 -4.32 -14.81
N ASN A 43 4.83 -3.71 -15.11
CA ASN A 43 6.10 -4.43 -15.26
C ASN A 43 6.56 -5.16 -13.97
N GLU A 44 6.20 -4.63 -12.79
CA GLU A 44 6.51 -5.27 -11.51
C GLU A 44 5.61 -6.46 -11.25
N VAL A 45 4.33 -6.36 -11.63
CA VAL A 45 3.38 -7.48 -11.57
C VAL A 45 3.85 -8.63 -12.47
N GLU A 46 4.32 -8.33 -13.67
CA GLU A 46 4.88 -9.31 -14.61
C GLU A 46 6.19 -9.96 -14.10
N ALA A 47 7.00 -9.19 -13.38
CA ALA A 47 8.24 -9.67 -12.76
C ALA A 47 8.00 -10.50 -11.48
N LEU A 48 6.89 -10.29 -10.81
CA LEU A 48 6.60 -10.84 -9.47
C LEU A 48 6.69 -12.38 -9.40
N PRO A 49 6.17 -13.17 -10.37
CA PRO A 49 6.31 -14.63 -10.34
C PRO A 49 7.77 -15.09 -10.29
N ASN A 50 8.66 -14.43 -11.04
CA ASN A 50 10.09 -14.76 -11.05
C ASN A 50 10.76 -14.37 -9.72
N PHE A 51 10.38 -13.25 -9.16
CA PHE A 51 10.86 -12.83 -7.85
C PHE A 51 10.41 -13.81 -6.75
N LEU A 52 9.15 -14.24 -6.78
CA LEU A 52 8.64 -15.25 -5.84
C LEU A 52 9.35 -16.58 -5.98
N ASN A 53 9.62 -17.05 -7.22
CA ASN A 53 10.43 -18.25 -7.43
C ASN A 53 11.83 -18.14 -6.81
N TYR A 54 12.44 -16.96 -6.93
CA TYR A 54 13.73 -16.71 -6.28
C TYR A 54 13.62 -16.74 -4.75
N LEU A 55 12.52 -16.24 -4.16
CA LEU A 55 12.32 -16.24 -2.71
C LEU A 55 12.07 -17.66 -2.15
N GLU A 56 11.54 -18.59 -2.92
CA GLU A 56 11.23 -19.96 -2.48
C GLU A 56 12.47 -20.68 -1.89
N GLN A 57 13.68 -20.39 -2.41
CA GLN A 57 14.93 -21.00 -1.91
C GLN A 57 15.23 -20.69 -0.43
N PHE A 58 14.69 -19.57 0.09
CA PHE A 58 14.93 -19.15 1.48
C PHE A 58 13.96 -19.79 2.48
N LYS A 59 12.94 -20.51 2.00
CA LYS A 59 11.92 -21.20 2.81
C LYS A 59 11.24 -20.31 3.84
N LYS A 60 11.09 -19.04 3.53
CA LYS A 60 10.43 -18.04 4.39
C LYS A 60 8.95 -17.94 4.05
N GLN A 61 8.13 -17.58 5.03
CA GLN A 61 6.74 -17.21 4.77
C GLN A 61 6.70 -15.93 3.97
N VAL A 62 5.95 -15.92 2.87
CA VAL A 62 5.73 -14.71 2.05
C VAL A 62 4.29 -14.23 2.20
N ILE A 63 4.15 -12.93 2.45
CA ILE A 63 2.86 -12.23 2.47
C ILE A 63 2.92 -11.15 1.39
N LEU A 64 1.99 -11.21 0.44
CA LEU A 64 1.84 -10.22 -0.62
C LEU A 64 0.73 -9.23 -0.24
N LEU A 65 1.05 -7.95 -0.24
CA LEU A 65 0.05 -6.90 -0.05
C LEU A 65 -0.48 -6.39 -1.39
N SER A 66 -1.72 -5.94 -1.40
CA SER A 66 -2.30 -5.25 -2.57
C SER A 66 -1.59 -3.92 -2.86
N LYS A 67 -1.73 -3.42 -4.08
CA LYS A 67 -1.51 -2.00 -4.38
C LYS A 67 -2.39 -1.15 -3.45
N SER A 68 -1.86 -0.05 -2.94
CA SER A 68 -2.61 0.87 -2.07
C SER A 68 -3.68 1.61 -2.86
N ASN A 69 -4.66 2.19 -2.16
CA ASN A 69 -5.50 3.23 -2.75
C ASN A 69 -4.63 4.41 -3.17
N GLU A 70 -4.92 4.94 -4.33
CA GLU A 70 -4.48 6.25 -4.77
C GLU A 70 -5.70 7.17 -4.87
N TYR A 71 -5.50 8.47 -4.63
CA TYR A 71 -6.57 9.45 -4.55
C TYR A 71 -6.36 10.56 -5.57
N GLU A 72 -7.46 11.09 -6.11
CA GLU A 72 -7.41 12.22 -7.02
C GLU A 72 -6.66 13.41 -6.39
N THR A 73 -5.75 14.00 -7.16
CA THR A 73 -5.03 15.23 -6.79
C THR A 73 -5.61 16.42 -7.54
N LEU A 74 -5.72 17.56 -6.87
CA LEU A 74 -6.34 18.75 -7.44
C LEU A 74 -5.32 19.83 -7.82
N GLU A 75 -4.16 19.87 -7.14
CA GLU A 75 -3.14 20.90 -7.33
C GLU A 75 -1.75 20.36 -7.00
N ALA A 76 -0.73 21.06 -7.51
CA ALA A 76 0.62 20.91 -6.97
C ALA A 76 0.75 21.66 -5.62
N PRO A 77 1.37 21.09 -4.57
CA PRO A 77 2.03 19.80 -4.55
C PRO A 77 1.07 18.66 -4.11
N LEU A 78 0.53 17.92 -5.07
CA LEU A 78 -0.16 16.63 -4.88
C LEU A 78 -1.20 16.58 -3.74
N ARG A 79 -1.96 17.66 -3.56
CA ARG A 79 -2.99 17.77 -2.52
C ARG A 79 -4.25 17.01 -2.93
N THR A 80 -4.79 16.28 -1.97
CA THR A 80 -6.09 15.63 -2.11
C THR A 80 -7.23 16.59 -1.71
N GLN A 81 -8.47 16.22 -2.04
CA GLN A 81 -9.63 16.98 -1.56
C GLN A 81 -9.73 17.07 -0.02
N VAL A 82 -9.25 16.04 0.67
CA VAL A 82 -9.17 16.06 2.14
C VAL A 82 -8.22 17.15 2.62
N ASP A 83 -7.08 17.33 1.96
CA ASP A 83 -6.14 18.40 2.32
C ASP A 83 -6.73 19.80 2.15
N LEU A 84 -7.43 20.01 1.04
CA LEU A 84 -8.08 21.30 0.78
C LEU A 84 -9.17 21.59 1.82
N LYS A 85 -9.97 20.58 2.16
CA LYS A 85 -11.02 20.73 3.17
C LYS A 85 -10.45 21.00 4.56
N LEU A 86 -9.36 20.33 4.93
CA LEU A 86 -8.64 20.61 6.18
C LEU A 86 -8.11 22.05 6.22
N LEU A 87 -7.50 22.52 5.12
CA LEU A 87 -7.01 23.90 5.02
C LEU A 87 -8.15 24.93 5.16
N GLU A 88 -9.31 24.65 4.57
CA GLU A 88 -10.51 25.49 4.72
C GLU A 88 -10.95 25.58 6.20
N LEU A 89 -11.05 24.44 6.87
CA LEU A 89 -11.40 24.38 8.28
C LEU A 89 -10.41 25.18 9.15
N PHE A 90 -9.11 25.06 8.89
CA PHE A 90 -8.08 25.80 9.64
C PHE A 90 -8.12 27.29 9.35
N LYS A 91 -8.31 27.73 8.08
CA LYS A 91 -8.44 29.14 7.72
C LYS A 91 -9.61 29.80 8.41
N ASN A 92 -10.72 29.10 8.54
CA ASN A 92 -11.93 29.60 9.20
C ASN A 92 -11.85 29.51 10.73
N LYS A 93 -10.65 29.22 11.30
CA LYS A 93 -10.44 29.04 12.75
C LYS A 93 -11.40 28.02 13.38
N GLY A 94 -11.92 27.10 12.59
CA GLY A 94 -12.78 26.03 13.06
C GLY A 94 -11.98 25.01 13.86
N LYS A 95 -12.59 24.48 14.92
CA LYS A 95 -12.03 23.31 15.63
C LYS A 95 -12.40 22.06 14.86
N PHE A 96 -11.44 21.14 14.72
CA PHE A 96 -11.71 19.81 14.16
C PHE A 96 -12.69 19.06 15.07
N LYS A 97 -13.80 18.58 14.50
CA LYS A 97 -14.85 17.85 15.21
C LYS A 97 -15.04 16.46 14.60
N LEU A 98 -15.73 15.58 15.34
CA LEU A 98 -16.01 14.21 14.86
C LEU A 98 -16.82 14.20 13.55
N GLU A 99 -17.80 15.09 13.41
CA GLU A 99 -18.57 15.25 12.16
C GLU A 99 -17.72 15.62 10.94
N HIS A 100 -16.66 16.42 11.14
CA HIS A 100 -15.69 16.72 10.08
C HIS A 100 -14.88 15.48 9.69
N LYS A 101 -14.56 14.60 10.66
CA LYS A 101 -13.88 13.34 10.39
C LYS A 101 -14.71 12.47 9.44
N GLU A 102 -15.98 12.25 9.75
CA GLU A 102 -16.87 11.45 8.90
C GLU A 102 -17.04 12.04 7.50
N GLU A 103 -17.17 13.37 7.38
CA GLU A 103 -17.21 14.04 6.07
C GLU A 103 -15.93 13.75 5.27
N LEU A 104 -14.76 13.88 5.89
CA LEU A 104 -13.48 13.67 5.24
C LEU A 104 -13.27 12.19 4.84
N GLU A 105 -13.72 11.26 5.66
CA GLU A 105 -13.66 9.81 5.37
C GLU A 105 -14.58 9.41 4.23
N LYS A 106 -15.74 10.05 4.08
CA LYS A 106 -16.62 9.91 2.90
C LYS A 106 -15.98 10.50 1.64
N ILE A 107 -15.30 11.64 1.76
CA ILE A 107 -14.52 12.22 0.66
C ILE A 107 -13.40 11.26 0.24
N MET A 108 -12.65 10.71 1.19
CA MET A 108 -11.61 9.71 0.89
C MET A 108 -12.19 8.53 0.11
N TYR A 109 -13.31 7.96 0.56
CA TYR A 109 -13.95 6.86 -0.13
C TYR A 109 -14.32 7.22 -1.58
N LYS A 110 -14.99 8.37 -1.77
CA LYS A 110 -15.49 8.83 -3.08
C LYS A 110 -14.37 9.15 -4.08
N LYS A 111 -13.22 9.61 -3.57
CA LYS A 111 -12.11 10.11 -4.38
C LYS A 111 -10.99 9.09 -4.62
N ARG A 112 -11.26 7.81 -4.31
CA ARG A 112 -10.36 6.72 -4.69
C ARG A 112 -10.31 6.58 -6.21
N MET A 113 -9.12 6.42 -6.72
CA MET A 113 -8.88 6.10 -8.15
C MET A 113 -9.02 4.58 -8.34
N VAL A 114 -10.26 4.07 -8.27
CA VAL A 114 -10.55 2.62 -8.22
C VAL A 114 -9.98 1.87 -9.42
N ASP A 115 -10.07 2.45 -10.61
CA ASP A 115 -9.60 1.83 -11.86
C ASP A 115 -8.07 1.66 -11.87
N GLU A 116 -7.34 2.57 -11.19
CA GLU A 116 -5.87 2.56 -11.15
C GLU A 116 -5.28 1.36 -10.40
N TYR A 117 -6.05 0.71 -9.53
CA TYR A 117 -5.53 -0.39 -8.73
C TYR A 117 -6.32 -1.70 -8.87
N THR A 118 -7.52 -1.67 -9.42
CA THR A 118 -8.40 -2.86 -9.44
C THR A 118 -7.79 -3.98 -10.26
N ASP A 119 -7.39 -3.73 -11.51
CA ASP A 119 -6.82 -4.76 -12.38
C ASP A 119 -5.48 -5.29 -11.84
N ILE A 120 -4.65 -4.41 -11.31
CA ILE A 120 -3.39 -4.79 -10.64
C ILE A 120 -3.69 -5.71 -9.46
N ASN A 121 -4.64 -5.36 -8.61
CA ASN A 121 -4.98 -6.15 -7.43
C ASN A 121 -5.60 -7.52 -7.77
N ILE A 122 -6.36 -7.61 -8.85
CA ILE A 122 -6.85 -8.89 -9.38
C ILE A 122 -5.65 -9.77 -9.81
N GLN A 123 -4.71 -9.22 -10.56
CA GLN A 123 -3.51 -9.93 -10.99
C GLN A 123 -2.67 -10.41 -9.80
N LEU A 124 -2.42 -9.53 -8.80
CA LEU A 124 -1.68 -9.87 -7.57
C LEU A 124 -2.35 -11.00 -6.79
N SER A 125 -3.68 -10.93 -6.64
CA SER A 125 -4.47 -11.97 -5.98
C SER A 125 -4.34 -13.32 -6.70
N ASN A 126 -4.40 -13.33 -8.03
CA ASN A 126 -4.24 -14.54 -8.84
C ASN A 126 -2.82 -15.13 -8.73
N ILE A 127 -1.79 -14.28 -8.74
CA ILE A 127 -0.40 -14.71 -8.52
C ILE A 127 -0.26 -15.33 -7.13
N ALA A 128 -0.76 -14.67 -6.10
CA ALA A 128 -0.69 -15.18 -4.73
C ALA A 128 -1.40 -16.53 -4.58
N LYS A 129 -2.59 -16.69 -5.17
CA LYS A 129 -3.33 -17.95 -5.21
C LYS A 129 -2.54 -19.05 -5.91
N LYS A 130 -1.97 -18.77 -7.08
CA LYS A 130 -1.14 -19.72 -7.84
C LYS A 130 0.11 -20.13 -7.07
N LYS A 131 0.73 -19.20 -6.35
CA LYS A 131 1.92 -19.42 -5.54
C LYS A 131 1.63 -19.95 -4.13
N LYS A 132 0.36 -20.08 -3.75
CA LYS A 132 -0.09 -20.51 -2.42
C LYS A 132 0.50 -19.66 -1.28
N ILE A 133 0.66 -18.36 -1.51
CA ILE A 133 1.12 -17.39 -0.51
C ILE A 133 -0.05 -16.57 0.01
N LYS A 134 0.08 -16.02 1.23
CA LYS A 134 -0.94 -15.16 1.83
C LYS A 134 -1.04 -13.83 1.05
N TYR A 135 -2.26 -13.44 0.68
CA TYR A 135 -2.57 -12.15 0.08
C TYR A 135 -3.41 -11.32 1.04
N LEU A 136 -3.02 -10.06 1.26
CA LEU A 136 -3.76 -9.12 2.09
C LEU A 136 -4.11 -7.89 1.27
N LYS A 137 -5.39 -7.61 1.16
CA LYS A 137 -5.90 -6.44 0.47
C LYS A 137 -5.93 -5.26 1.43
N LYS A 138 -5.05 -4.27 1.23
CA LYS A 138 -4.93 -3.10 2.12
C LYS A 138 -6.23 -2.32 2.26
N GLN A 139 -7.06 -2.30 1.22
CA GLN A 139 -8.37 -1.65 1.22
C GLN A 139 -9.29 -2.19 2.32
N ASP A 140 -9.28 -3.49 2.55
CA ASP A 140 -10.17 -4.16 3.52
C ASP A 140 -9.89 -3.73 4.97
N PHE A 141 -8.70 -3.15 5.22
CA PHE A 141 -8.31 -2.64 6.54
C PHE A 141 -8.59 -1.15 6.74
N LEU A 142 -8.71 -0.40 5.65
CA LEU A 142 -8.82 1.05 5.69
C LEU A 142 -10.16 1.59 5.17
N CYS A 143 -10.93 0.76 4.47
CA CYS A 143 -12.20 1.17 3.89
C CYS A 143 -13.34 0.24 4.32
N ASP A 144 -14.49 0.83 4.57
CA ASP A 144 -15.76 0.17 4.78
C ASP A 144 -16.60 0.39 3.52
N GLU A 145 -16.79 -0.67 2.75
CA GLU A 145 -17.55 -0.61 1.48
C GLU A 145 -19.05 -0.48 1.72
N GLU A 146 -19.57 -0.96 2.86
CA GLU A 146 -20.98 -0.88 3.22
C GLU A 146 -21.36 0.56 3.59
N ASN A 147 -20.56 1.18 4.46
CA ASN A 147 -20.78 2.56 4.91
C ASN A 147 -20.18 3.61 3.96
N LYS A 148 -19.45 3.19 2.94
CA LYS A 148 -18.78 4.05 1.94
C LYS A 148 -17.86 5.09 2.58
N ILE A 149 -17.01 4.63 3.48
CA ILE A 149 -15.98 5.43 4.14
C ILE A 149 -14.61 4.78 4.02
N CYS A 150 -13.56 5.61 3.99
CA CYS A 150 -12.18 5.15 4.16
C CYS A 150 -11.51 5.99 5.24
N ASP A 151 -10.73 5.36 6.09
CA ASP A 151 -10.01 6.04 7.15
C ASP A 151 -9.11 7.15 6.57
N ALA A 152 -9.37 8.39 6.95
CA ALA A 152 -8.53 9.55 6.67
C ALA A 152 -7.53 9.80 7.81
N PHE A 153 -7.90 9.38 9.02
CA PHE A 153 -7.16 9.62 10.26
C PHE A 153 -7.06 8.36 11.09
N THR A 154 -5.95 8.25 11.83
CA THR A 154 -5.80 7.25 12.88
C THR A 154 -6.81 7.52 14.03
N THR A 155 -6.94 6.58 14.95
CA THR A 155 -7.75 6.77 16.17
C THR A 155 -7.30 7.98 17.00
N ASP A 156 -6.00 8.28 16.98
CA ASP A 156 -5.40 9.43 17.69
C ASP A 156 -5.52 10.75 16.91
N GLY A 157 -6.19 10.76 15.75
CA GLY A 157 -6.42 11.96 14.94
C GLY A 157 -5.27 12.36 14.02
N TYR A 158 -4.26 11.50 13.81
CA TYR A 158 -3.20 11.77 12.84
C TYR A 158 -3.66 11.41 11.43
N LYS A 159 -3.31 12.23 10.45
CA LYS A 159 -3.58 11.96 9.03
C LYS A 159 -2.88 10.68 8.59
N ILE A 160 -3.60 9.77 7.91
CA ILE A 160 -3.06 8.48 7.45
C ILE A 160 -2.19 8.66 6.22
N TYR A 161 -2.63 9.45 5.25
CA TYR A 161 -1.90 9.66 4.00
C TYR A 161 -1.13 10.98 4.02
N TYR A 162 0.13 10.93 3.62
CA TYR A 162 0.95 12.13 3.44
C TYR A 162 0.48 12.94 2.22
N ASP A 163 0.26 12.25 1.10
CA ASP A 163 -0.23 12.78 -0.17
C ASP A 163 -1.32 11.87 -0.77
N TYR A 164 -1.35 11.76 -2.08
CA TYR A 164 -2.35 10.97 -2.82
C TYR A 164 -2.28 9.45 -2.60
N GLY A 165 -1.17 8.90 -2.12
CA GLY A 165 -1.02 7.44 -1.99
C GLY A 165 0.02 6.98 -0.98
N HIS A 166 0.89 7.88 -0.48
CA HIS A 166 1.90 7.54 0.49
C HIS A 166 1.39 7.71 1.92
N TYR A 167 1.67 6.72 2.77
CA TYR A 167 1.31 6.78 4.18
C TYR A 167 2.25 7.71 4.96
N THR A 168 1.70 8.43 5.94
CA THR A 168 2.51 9.00 7.02
C THR A 168 3.07 7.88 7.88
N LEU A 169 4.10 8.14 8.67
CA LEU A 169 4.63 7.15 9.62
C LEU A 169 3.54 6.64 10.58
N LYS A 170 2.65 7.52 11.06
CA LYS A 170 1.51 7.18 11.92
C LYS A 170 0.46 6.36 11.16
N GLY A 171 0.20 6.71 9.90
CA GLY A 171 -0.70 5.95 9.04
C GLY A 171 -0.19 4.55 8.72
N ALA A 172 1.10 4.41 8.43
CA ALA A 172 1.71 3.10 8.20
C ALA A 172 1.64 2.20 9.45
N LYS A 173 1.92 2.77 10.65
CA LYS A 173 1.79 2.06 11.91
C LYS A 173 0.33 1.63 12.16
N TYR A 174 -0.62 2.53 11.98
CA TYR A 174 -2.05 2.26 12.13
C TYR A 174 -2.52 1.12 11.21
N LEU A 175 -2.14 1.13 9.94
CA LEU A 175 -2.43 0.03 9.02
C LEU A 175 -1.81 -1.29 9.50
N GLY A 176 -0.55 -1.25 9.93
CA GLY A 176 0.13 -2.43 10.47
C GLY A 176 -0.58 -3.03 11.68
N GLU A 177 -1.06 -2.20 12.61
CA GLU A 177 -1.84 -2.63 13.79
C GLU A 177 -3.18 -3.26 13.38
N LYS A 178 -3.91 -2.66 12.43
CA LYS A 178 -5.15 -3.24 11.89
C LYS A 178 -4.90 -4.61 11.23
N MET A 179 -3.83 -4.74 10.45
CA MET A 179 -3.47 -6.00 9.80
C MET A 179 -3.07 -7.08 10.81
N TYR A 180 -2.41 -6.69 11.91
CA TYR A 180 -2.00 -7.62 12.97
C TYR A 180 -3.19 -8.15 13.79
N ASN A 181 -4.18 -7.29 14.07
CA ASN A 181 -5.33 -7.63 14.92
C ASN A 181 -6.42 -8.46 14.21
N MET A 182 -6.36 -8.59 12.88
CA MET A 182 -7.25 -9.47 12.10
C MET A 182 -6.65 -10.88 11.99
N LYS A 183 -6.46 -11.55 13.13
CA LYS A 183 -6.07 -12.96 13.18
C LYS A 183 -7.27 -13.88 13.09
#